data_383da086fcfecb44c4ea3065698bd822
#
_entry.id   383da086fcfecb44c4ea3065698bd822
#
_cell.length_a   1.000
_cell.length_b   1.000
_cell.length_c   1.000
_cell.angle_alpha   90.00
_cell.angle_beta   90.00
_cell.angle_gamma   90.00
#
_symmetry.space_group_name_H-M   'P 1'
#
loop_
_entity.id
_entity.type
_entity.pdbx_description
1 polymer ?
#
loop_
_entity_poly.entity_id
_entity_poly.type
_entity_poly.pdbx_seq_one_letter_code
_entity_poly.pdbx_strand_id
1 'polypeptide(L)'
;MRFSKAYIKTLKETPKEAEIASHKLMLRAAMIKKLASGIYAYLPLGYRTIRKIENIVREEMDRAGALELLMPVVQPAELWQESGRWDVMGAEMLRLKDRHERDFVLSPTQEEMITSIVRSDISSYKSLPLNLYHIQTKFRDERRPRFGLMRGREFTMKDGYSFHTSQESLDEEFLNMKDAYTRIFTRCGLKFRPVDADTGNIGGSGSQEFQVLAESGEDEIIYSDGSEYAANIEKAVSELINPPKEDLREVELVHTPDCPTIESLAKYLDIPLERTVKALTYKDMGTDEI
;
A
#
# COMPACT_ATOMS: atom_id res chain seq x y z
N MET A 1 -4.74 23.03 26.65
CA MET A 1 -6.01 23.42 25.99
C MET A 1 -7.14 23.14 26.98
N ARG A 2 -8.05 24.11 27.19
CA ARG A 2 -9.23 23.87 28.04
C ARG A 2 -10.33 23.18 27.20
N PHE A 3 -10.92 22.11 27.69
CA PHE A 3 -11.97 21.36 26.99
C PHE A 3 -13.17 22.26 26.60
N SER A 4 -13.55 23.18 27.50
CA SER A 4 -14.65 24.14 27.26
C SER A 4 -14.42 25.11 26.09
N LYS A 5 -13.17 25.24 25.62
CA LYS A 5 -12.79 26.08 24.44
C LYS A 5 -12.30 25.22 23.27
N ALA A 6 -12.32 23.91 23.38
CA ALA A 6 -11.89 22.99 22.36
C ALA A 6 -13.02 22.71 21.37
N TYR A 7 -12.69 22.69 20.06
CA TYR A 7 -13.62 22.24 19.03
C TYR A 7 -13.65 20.70 19.01
N ILE A 8 -14.32 20.11 20.01
CA ILE A 8 -14.45 18.66 20.19
C ILE A 8 -15.94 18.35 20.38
N LYS A 9 -16.59 17.97 19.28
CA LYS A 9 -18.01 17.57 19.25
C LYS A 9 -18.09 16.05 19.07
N THR A 10 -18.01 15.32 20.16
CA THR A 10 -18.12 13.86 20.16
C THR A 10 -19.52 13.40 19.75
N LEU A 11 -19.58 12.22 19.13
CA LEU A 11 -20.85 11.57 18.77
C LEU A 11 -21.17 10.47 19.78
N LYS A 12 -22.43 10.43 20.22
CA LYS A 12 -22.94 9.36 21.10
C LYS A 12 -23.10 8.08 20.31
N GLU A 13 -23.64 8.17 19.11
CA GLU A 13 -23.92 7.04 18.23
C GLU A 13 -22.82 6.84 17.21
N THR A 14 -22.66 5.62 16.76
CA THR A 14 -21.72 5.28 15.69
C THR A 14 -22.38 5.54 14.34
N PRO A 15 -21.76 6.31 13.43
CA PRO A 15 -22.24 6.46 12.07
C PRO A 15 -22.36 5.10 11.37
N LYS A 16 -23.44 4.90 10.60
CA LYS A 16 -23.76 3.61 9.96
C LYS A 16 -22.68 3.14 8.99
N GLU A 17 -21.97 4.08 8.36
CA GLU A 17 -20.89 3.81 7.41
C GLU A 17 -19.55 3.38 8.05
N ALA A 18 -19.45 3.46 9.37
CA ALA A 18 -18.23 3.06 10.07
C ALA A 18 -18.30 1.58 10.46
N GLU A 19 -17.47 0.76 9.83
CA GLU A 19 -17.46 -0.70 10.02
C GLU A 19 -16.41 -1.13 11.04
N ILE A 20 -15.16 -0.70 10.89
CA ILE A 20 -14.05 -1.10 11.75
C ILE A 20 -13.90 -0.20 12.99
N ALA A 21 -13.27 -0.73 14.03
CA ALA A 21 -13.12 -0.07 15.32
C ALA A 21 -12.44 1.29 15.24
N SER A 22 -11.33 1.40 14.47
CA SER A 22 -10.58 2.65 14.31
C SER A 22 -11.44 3.74 13.67
N HIS A 23 -12.18 3.42 12.60
CA HIS A 23 -13.07 4.37 11.93
C HIS A 23 -14.19 4.85 12.89
N LYS A 24 -14.85 3.90 13.59
CA LYS A 24 -15.87 4.22 14.60
C LYS A 24 -15.36 5.18 15.66
N LEU A 25 -14.21 4.87 16.24
CA LEU A 25 -13.63 5.64 17.33
C LEU A 25 -13.17 7.03 16.88
N MET A 26 -12.53 7.15 15.72
CA MET A 26 -12.07 8.45 15.21
C MET A 26 -13.23 9.39 14.90
N LEU A 27 -14.33 8.90 14.31
CA LEU A 27 -15.53 9.71 14.07
C LEU A 27 -16.19 10.13 15.40
N ARG A 28 -16.39 9.19 16.33
CA ARG A 28 -17.03 9.44 17.61
C ARG A 28 -16.22 10.38 18.50
N ALA A 29 -14.90 10.28 18.47
CA ALA A 29 -13.99 11.14 19.25
C ALA A 29 -13.77 12.52 18.62
N ALA A 30 -14.47 12.85 17.53
CA ALA A 30 -14.26 14.08 16.78
C ALA A 30 -12.79 14.31 16.36
N MET A 31 -12.13 13.25 15.92
CA MET A 31 -10.78 13.31 15.35
C MET A 31 -10.83 13.59 13.85
N ILE A 32 -11.81 13.02 13.17
CA ILE A 32 -12.01 13.18 11.72
C ILE A 32 -13.49 13.51 11.43
N LYS A 33 -13.72 14.11 10.26
CA LYS A 33 -15.05 14.33 9.70
C LYS A 33 -15.06 13.98 8.22
N LYS A 34 -15.97 13.12 7.82
CA LYS A 34 -16.16 12.76 6.41
C LYS A 34 -16.75 13.92 5.64
N LEU A 35 -16.15 14.27 4.51
CA LEU A 35 -16.63 15.27 3.56
C LEU A 35 -17.19 14.60 2.30
N ALA A 36 -16.48 13.58 1.80
CA ALA A 36 -16.90 12.74 0.70
C ALA A 36 -16.38 11.31 0.91
N SER A 37 -16.73 10.40 0.03
CA SER A 37 -16.20 9.03 0.07
C SER A 37 -14.68 9.04 -0.05
N GLY A 38 -13.96 8.52 0.96
CA GLY A 38 -12.51 8.51 1.01
C GLY A 38 -11.83 9.86 1.25
N ILE A 39 -12.61 10.93 1.56
CA ILE A 39 -12.08 12.28 1.81
C ILE A 39 -12.55 12.75 3.19
N TYR A 40 -11.59 13.05 4.07
CA TYR A 40 -11.81 13.38 5.46
C TYR A 40 -11.10 14.68 5.85
N ALA A 41 -11.79 15.53 6.61
CA ALA A 41 -11.14 16.60 7.34
C ALA A 41 -10.60 16.07 8.68
N TYR A 42 -9.35 16.39 9.01
CA TYR A 42 -8.79 16.15 10.32
C TYR A 42 -9.18 17.29 11.26
N LEU A 43 -9.94 16.97 12.29
CA LEU A 43 -10.32 17.93 13.33
C LEU A 43 -9.16 18.14 14.32
N PRO A 44 -9.23 19.14 15.23
CA PRO A 44 -8.07 19.52 16.04
C PRO A 44 -7.36 18.38 16.78
N LEU A 45 -8.09 17.41 17.31
CA LEU A 45 -7.49 16.24 17.98
C LEU A 45 -6.79 15.30 16.99
N GLY A 46 -7.46 14.98 15.88
CA GLY A 46 -6.89 14.16 14.80
C GLY A 46 -5.64 14.79 14.20
N TYR A 47 -5.70 16.08 13.89
CA TYR A 47 -4.56 16.78 13.31
C TYR A 47 -3.35 16.84 14.27
N ARG A 48 -3.60 17.05 15.58
CA ARG A 48 -2.52 16.95 16.57
C ARG A 48 -1.88 15.57 16.63
N THR A 49 -2.66 14.51 16.43
CA THR A 49 -2.14 13.15 16.39
C THR A 49 -1.26 12.94 15.15
N ILE A 50 -1.71 13.39 13.97
CA ILE A 50 -0.91 13.35 12.73
C ILE A 50 0.41 14.07 12.94
N ARG A 51 0.40 15.29 13.45
CA ARG A 51 1.63 16.05 13.69
C ARG A 51 2.61 15.36 14.66
N LYS A 52 2.13 14.60 15.62
CA LYS A 52 3.00 13.78 16.48
C LYS A 52 3.65 12.65 15.69
N ILE A 53 2.87 11.97 14.84
CA ILE A 53 3.37 10.90 13.98
C ILE A 53 4.40 11.47 12.99
N GLU A 54 4.08 12.59 12.33
CA GLU A 54 5.00 13.28 11.43
C GLU A 54 6.33 13.63 12.10
N ASN A 55 6.31 14.10 13.36
CA ASN A 55 7.52 14.40 14.09
C ASN A 55 8.35 13.14 14.40
N ILE A 56 7.71 12.03 14.78
CA ILE A 56 8.41 10.74 14.95
C ILE A 56 9.08 10.33 13.63
N VAL A 57 8.36 10.46 12.52
CA VAL A 57 8.89 10.13 11.18
C VAL A 57 10.09 11.01 10.85
N ARG A 58 10.00 12.34 11.02
CA ARG A 58 11.12 13.27 10.77
C ARG A 58 12.35 12.91 11.57
N GLU A 59 12.20 12.72 12.88
CA GLU A 59 13.31 12.39 13.77
C GLU A 59 14.03 11.10 13.36
N GLU A 60 13.30 10.09 12.90
CA GLU A 60 13.92 8.82 12.47
C GLU A 60 14.49 8.90 11.05
N MET A 61 13.88 9.64 10.15
CA MET A 61 14.41 9.88 8.80
C MET A 61 15.70 10.74 8.87
N ASP A 62 15.70 11.81 9.68
CA ASP A 62 16.89 12.65 9.90
C ASP A 62 18.02 11.84 10.55
N ARG A 63 17.70 10.97 11.52
CA ARG A 63 18.66 10.05 12.14
C ARG A 63 19.26 9.07 11.12
N ALA A 64 18.49 8.64 10.15
CA ALA A 64 18.94 7.79 9.05
C ALA A 64 19.74 8.55 7.98
N GLY A 65 19.89 9.87 8.11
CA GLY A 65 20.66 10.72 7.18
C GLY A 65 19.87 11.19 5.95
N ALA A 66 18.56 10.95 5.89
CA ALA A 66 17.71 11.46 4.82
C ALA A 66 17.43 12.96 5.00
N LEU A 67 17.23 13.68 3.89
CA LEU A 67 16.99 15.12 3.89
C LEU A 67 15.53 15.42 3.50
N GLU A 68 14.84 16.23 4.32
CA GLU A 68 13.45 16.64 4.02
C GLU A 68 13.41 17.73 2.96
N LEU A 69 12.53 17.58 1.97
CA LEU A 69 12.13 18.62 1.02
C LEU A 69 10.62 18.67 0.91
N LEU A 70 10.08 19.66 0.20
CA LEU A 70 8.65 19.73 -0.06
C LEU A 70 8.41 19.95 -1.55
N MET A 71 7.77 18.98 -2.18
CA MET A 71 7.41 19.03 -3.61
C MET A 71 5.94 19.42 -3.81
N PRO A 72 5.58 19.99 -4.98
CA PRO A 72 4.19 20.33 -5.29
C PRO A 72 3.27 19.11 -5.32
N VAL A 73 1.99 19.32 -4.96
CA VAL A 73 0.93 18.31 -5.12
C VAL A 73 0.49 18.19 -6.59
N VAL A 74 0.45 19.33 -7.30
CA VAL A 74 0.08 19.37 -8.72
C VAL A 74 1.34 19.17 -9.54
N GLN A 75 1.30 18.18 -10.43
CA GLN A 75 2.42 17.79 -11.29
C GLN A 75 2.07 17.94 -12.77
N PRO A 76 3.02 18.39 -13.61
CA PRO A 76 2.82 18.43 -15.05
C PRO A 76 2.75 17.02 -15.65
N ALA A 77 1.87 16.83 -16.64
CA ALA A 77 1.65 15.54 -17.28
C ALA A 77 2.89 15.01 -18.00
N GLU A 78 3.74 15.91 -18.49
CA GLU A 78 4.94 15.57 -19.28
C GLU A 78 5.89 14.65 -18.52
N LEU A 79 6.03 14.81 -17.20
CA LEU A 79 6.89 13.94 -16.39
C LEU A 79 6.38 12.49 -16.37
N TRP A 80 5.07 12.32 -16.31
CA TRP A 80 4.41 11.02 -16.31
C TRP A 80 4.39 10.37 -17.69
N GLN A 81 4.31 11.19 -18.74
CA GLN A 81 4.43 10.74 -20.13
C GLN A 81 5.87 10.29 -20.44
N GLU A 82 6.88 11.02 -19.95
CA GLU A 82 8.28 10.65 -20.08
C GLU A 82 8.61 9.29 -19.47
N SER A 83 8.06 9.00 -18.28
CA SER A 83 8.25 7.71 -17.60
C SER A 83 7.40 6.56 -18.18
N GLY A 84 6.43 6.87 -19.04
CA GLY A 84 5.45 5.92 -19.56
C GLY A 84 4.37 5.54 -18.54
N ARG A 85 4.40 6.06 -17.31
CA ARG A 85 3.44 5.72 -16.26
C ARG A 85 2.11 6.47 -16.38
N TRP A 86 2.01 7.45 -17.29
CA TRP A 86 0.75 8.13 -17.58
C TRP A 86 -0.39 7.15 -17.91
N ASP A 87 -0.11 6.15 -18.74
CA ASP A 87 -1.12 5.16 -19.14
C ASP A 87 -1.23 4.01 -18.13
N VAL A 88 -0.11 3.57 -17.57
CA VAL A 88 -0.05 2.46 -16.58
C VAL A 88 -0.87 2.77 -15.32
N MET A 89 -0.80 4.00 -14.79
CA MET A 89 -1.57 4.41 -13.60
C MET A 89 -3.06 4.54 -13.88
N GLY A 90 -3.46 4.68 -15.13
CA GLY A 90 -4.84 4.65 -15.57
C GLY A 90 -5.76 5.64 -14.85
N ALA A 91 -6.93 5.14 -14.43
CA ALA A 91 -7.99 5.92 -13.80
C ALA A 91 -7.72 6.24 -12.31
N GLU A 92 -6.73 5.61 -11.69
CA GLU A 92 -6.33 5.91 -10.30
C GLU A 92 -5.68 7.28 -10.18
N MET A 93 -5.11 7.76 -11.28
CA MET A 93 -4.51 9.10 -11.38
C MET A 93 -5.58 10.15 -11.68
N LEU A 94 -5.81 11.08 -10.76
CA LEU A 94 -6.73 12.21 -11.00
C LEU A 94 -6.07 13.26 -11.91
N ARG A 95 -6.51 13.30 -13.16
CA ARG A 95 -6.03 14.22 -14.20
C ARG A 95 -6.87 15.49 -14.20
N LEU A 96 -6.24 16.62 -14.46
CA LEU A 96 -6.88 17.94 -14.52
C LEU A 96 -6.22 18.80 -15.60
N LYS A 97 -6.92 19.86 -16.00
CA LYS A 97 -6.39 20.87 -16.92
C LYS A 97 -6.30 22.22 -16.24
N ASP A 98 -5.26 22.95 -16.57
CA ASP A 98 -5.18 24.36 -16.18
C ASP A 98 -6.00 25.28 -17.11
N ARG A 99 -5.96 26.59 -16.87
CA ARG A 99 -6.68 27.59 -17.69
C ARG A 99 -6.18 27.67 -19.15
N HIS A 100 -5.03 27.09 -19.44
CA HIS A 100 -4.42 27.07 -20.78
C HIS A 100 -4.56 25.69 -21.42
N GLU A 101 -5.47 24.85 -20.91
CA GLU A 101 -5.74 23.49 -21.40
C GLU A 101 -4.52 22.54 -21.30
N ARG A 102 -3.52 22.85 -20.47
CA ARG A 102 -2.38 21.98 -20.22
C ARG A 102 -2.77 20.91 -19.20
N ASP A 103 -2.31 19.69 -19.46
CA ASP A 103 -2.60 18.54 -18.61
C ASP A 103 -1.70 18.50 -17.37
N PHE A 104 -2.32 18.22 -16.24
CA PHE A 104 -1.70 18.05 -14.93
C PHE A 104 -2.31 16.86 -14.22
N VAL A 105 -1.69 16.42 -13.12
CA VAL A 105 -2.23 15.42 -12.19
C VAL A 105 -2.15 15.91 -10.75
N LEU A 106 -3.05 15.43 -9.90
CA LEU A 106 -2.82 15.44 -8.46
C LEU A 106 -1.92 14.24 -8.12
N SER A 107 -0.86 14.52 -7.41
CA SER A 107 0.21 13.58 -7.09
C SER A 107 -0.31 12.29 -6.44
N PRO A 108 -0.26 11.13 -7.12
CA PRO A 108 -0.45 9.83 -6.47
C PRO A 108 0.84 9.33 -5.81
N THR A 109 1.99 9.78 -6.30
CA THR A 109 3.35 9.51 -5.84
C THR A 109 4.31 10.52 -6.48
N GLN A 110 5.62 10.51 -6.19
CA GLN A 110 6.53 11.59 -6.59
C GLN A 110 7.81 11.11 -7.30
N GLU A 111 7.91 9.88 -7.77
CA GLU A 111 9.11 9.35 -8.44
C GLU A 111 9.54 10.23 -9.62
N GLU A 112 8.59 10.62 -10.46
CA GLU A 112 8.84 11.45 -11.62
C GLU A 112 9.36 12.83 -11.24
N MET A 113 8.72 13.45 -10.25
CA MET A 113 9.08 14.80 -9.80
C MET A 113 10.47 14.83 -9.16
N ILE A 114 10.74 13.93 -8.22
CA ILE A 114 12.03 13.90 -7.53
C ILE A 114 13.17 13.54 -8.47
N THR A 115 12.93 12.62 -9.40
CA THR A 115 13.92 12.25 -10.43
C THR A 115 14.23 13.43 -11.34
N SER A 116 13.23 14.22 -11.72
CA SER A 116 13.42 15.42 -12.52
C SER A 116 14.26 16.47 -11.78
N ILE A 117 13.99 16.69 -10.48
CA ILE A 117 14.77 17.61 -9.63
C ILE A 117 16.22 17.15 -9.54
N VAL A 118 16.46 15.90 -9.14
CA VAL A 118 17.81 15.35 -8.97
C VAL A 118 18.59 15.35 -10.30
N ARG A 119 17.94 14.98 -11.41
CA ARG A 119 18.53 15.02 -12.74
C ARG A 119 19.00 16.42 -13.15
N SER A 120 18.26 17.46 -12.76
CA SER A 120 18.62 18.84 -13.07
C SER A 120 19.80 19.37 -12.23
N ASP A 121 19.92 18.91 -10.98
CA ASP A 121 20.84 19.47 -10.02
C ASP A 121 22.14 18.66 -9.85
N ILE A 122 22.10 17.34 -10.05
CA ILE A 122 23.23 16.45 -9.88
C ILE A 122 23.97 16.22 -11.20
N SER A 123 25.14 16.82 -11.32
CA SER A 123 26.00 16.69 -12.48
C SER A 123 27.20 15.74 -12.28
N SER A 124 27.39 15.20 -11.08
CA SER A 124 28.50 14.32 -10.74
C SER A 124 28.07 13.18 -9.80
N TYR A 125 28.56 11.98 -10.10
CA TYR A 125 28.39 10.81 -9.23
C TYR A 125 28.97 11.02 -7.81
N LYS A 126 29.88 11.98 -7.61
CA LYS A 126 30.44 12.32 -6.30
C LYS A 126 29.41 12.91 -5.34
N SER A 127 28.27 13.37 -5.84
CA SER A 127 27.15 13.85 -5.03
C SER A 127 26.22 12.74 -4.55
N LEU A 128 26.50 11.49 -4.90
CA LEU A 128 25.75 10.30 -4.50
C LEU A 128 26.54 9.50 -3.48
N PRO A 129 25.91 8.73 -2.58
CA PRO A 129 24.46 8.52 -2.51
C PRO A 129 23.71 9.74 -1.98
N LEU A 130 22.43 9.83 -2.33
CA LEU A 130 21.53 10.89 -1.87
C LEU A 130 20.21 10.23 -1.45
N ASN A 131 19.70 10.56 -0.27
CA ASN A 131 18.40 10.15 0.23
C ASN A 131 17.56 11.38 0.57
N LEU A 132 16.43 11.51 -0.11
CA LEU A 132 15.50 12.63 0.01
C LEU A 132 14.12 12.11 0.42
N TYR A 133 13.42 12.82 1.27
CA TYR A 133 12.06 12.46 1.64
C TYR A 133 11.17 13.70 1.78
N HIS A 134 9.86 13.50 1.72
CA HIS A 134 8.91 14.50 2.14
C HIS A 134 7.68 13.89 2.83
N ILE A 135 6.94 14.75 3.53
CA ILE A 135 5.64 14.43 4.11
C ILE A 135 4.62 15.33 3.44
N GLN A 136 3.77 14.75 2.60
CA GLN A 136 2.87 15.53 1.75
C GLN A 136 1.57 14.77 1.50
N THR A 137 0.52 15.52 1.20
CA THR A 137 -0.76 14.99 0.73
C THR A 137 -0.59 14.31 -0.62
N LYS A 138 -1.17 13.13 -0.74
CA LYS A 138 -1.32 12.37 -2.00
C LYS A 138 -2.80 12.23 -2.33
N PHE A 139 -3.08 12.09 -3.61
CA PHE A 139 -4.41 11.80 -4.09
C PHE A 139 -4.39 10.61 -5.04
N ARG A 140 -5.19 9.58 -4.70
CA ARG A 140 -5.46 8.44 -5.58
C ARG A 140 -6.95 8.30 -5.75
N ASP A 141 -7.43 8.25 -6.98
CA ASP A 141 -8.87 8.16 -7.26
C ASP A 141 -9.38 6.72 -7.04
N GLU A 142 -9.22 6.26 -5.80
CA GLU A 142 -9.60 4.92 -5.35
C GLU A 142 -11.07 4.65 -5.67
N ARG A 143 -11.32 3.57 -6.39
CA ARG A 143 -12.66 3.17 -6.84
C ARG A 143 -13.58 2.77 -5.69
N ARG A 144 -13.02 2.17 -4.63
CA ARG A 144 -13.78 1.65 -3.49
C ARG A 144 -13.16 2.07 -2.15
N PRO A 145 -13.22 3.37 -1.80
CA PRO A 145 -12.73 3.82 -0.51
C PRO A 145 -13.50 3.15 0.63
N ARG A 146 -12.78 2.64 1.63
CA ARG A 146 -13.38 1.92 2.75
C ARG A 146 -12.53 2.05 4.02
N PHE A 147 -13.08 1.64 5.15
CA PHE A 147 -12.39 1.60 6.45
C PHE A 147 -11.84 2.96 6.92
N GLY A 148 -12.53 4.05 6.59
CA GLY A 148 -12.15 5.40 7.01
C GLY A 148 -10.84 5.87 6.38
N LEU A 149 -9.83 6.12 7.22
CA LEU A 149 -8.52 6.60 6.77
C LEU A 149 -7.63 5.50 6.17
N MET A 150 -7.94 4.21 6.37
CA MET A 150 -7.08 3.13 5.90
C MET A 150 -7.04 3.03 4.38
N ARG A 151 -8.17 3.25 3.71
CA ARG A 151 -8.26 3.26 2.25
C ARG A 151 -9.05 4.48 1.77
N GLY A 152 -8.41 5.65 1.89
CA GLY A 152 -8.94 6.93 1.45
C GLY A 152 -8.48 7.30 0.05
N ARG A 153 -9.03 8.40 -0.48
CA ARG A 153 -8.62 9.01 -1.75
C ARG A 153 -7.58 10.12 -1.56
N GLU A 154 -7.72 10.89 -0.48
CA GLU A 154 -6.77 11.91 -0.07
C GLU A 154 -6.17 11.53 1.28
N PHE A 155 -4.85 11.48 1.37
CA PHE A 155 -4.13 11.06 2.57
C PHE A 155 -2.73 11.68 2.63
N THR A 156 -2.16 11.74 3.81
CA THR A 156 -0.77 12.17 4.01
C THR A 156 0.15 10.96 3.93
N MET A 157 1.21 11.08 3.15
CA MET A 157 2.24 10.06 2.99
C MET A 157 3.62 10.65 3.31
N LYS A 158 4.47 9.90 4.01
CA LYS A 158 5.91 10.07 3.94
C LYS A 158 6.42 9.17 2.82
N ASP A 159 6.97 9.74 1.82
CA ASP A 159 7.69 9.04 0.75
C ASP A 159 9.15 9.50 0.71
N GLY A 160 10.05 8.56 0.46
CA GLY A 160 11.49 8.79 0.39
C GLY A 160 12.07 8.13 -0.85
N TYR A 161 13.11 8.75 -1.38
CA TYR A 161 13.73 8.42 -2.64
C TYR A 161 15.23 8.49 -2.50
N SER A 162 15.92 7.42 -2.84
CA SER A 162 17.37 7.38 -2.78
C SER A 162 17.99 7.13 -4.15
N PHE A 163 19.18 7.69 -4.35
CA PHE A 163 19.91 7.67 -5.60
C PHE A 163 21.33 7.19 -5.32
N HIS A 164 21.79 6.19 -6.08
CA HIS A 164 23.01 5.45 -5.83
C HIS A 164 23.84 5.25 -7.09
N THR A 165 25.13 4.97 -6.93
CA THR A 165 26.04 4.64 -8.04
C THR A 165 26.26 3.14 -8.21
N SER A 166 25.85 2.33 -7.23
CA SER A 166 25.97 0.87 -7.26
C SER A 166 24.82 0.18 -6.53
N GLN A 167 24.62 -1.09 -6.80
CA GLN A 167 23.62 -1.91 -6.14
C GLN A 167 23.93 -2.11 -4.66
N GLU A 168 25.20 -2.29 -4.30
CA GLU A 168 25.63 -2.45 -2.91
C GLU A 168 25.26 -1.25 -2.05
N SER A 169 25.48 -0.04 -2.58
CA SER A 169 25.07 1.20 -1.90
C SER A 169 23.54 1.31 -1.75
N LEU A 170 22.77 0.85 -2.73
CA LEU A 170 21.31 0.78 -2.65
C LEU A 170 20.86 -0.22 -1.59
N ASP A 171 21.47 -1.38 -1.53
CA ASP A 171 21.15 -2.44 -0.56
C ASP A 171 21.44 -1.99 0.88
N GLU A 172 22.55 -1.29 1.10
CA GLU A 172 22.87 -0.68 2.39
C GLU A 172 21.79 0.34 2.81
N GLU A 173 21.36 1.20 1.89
CA GLU A 173 20.33 2.20 2.18
C GLU A 173 18.96 1.54 2.40
N PHE A 174 18.64 0.46 1.69
CA PHE A 174 17.42 -0.30 1.93
C PHE A 174 17.36 -0.85 3.37
N LEU A 175 18.48 -1.39 3.87
CA LEU A 175 18.58 -1.85 5.26
C LEU A 175 18.50 -0.69 6.26
N ASN A 176 19.14 0.45 5.98
CA ASN A 176 19.04 1.66 6.79
C ASN A 176 17.59 2.15 6.90
N MET A 177 16.84 2.14 5.79
CA MET A 177 15.41 2.49 5.77
C MET A 177 14.57 1.47 6.54
N LYS A 178 14.85 0.17 6.42
CA LYS A 178 14.20 -0.87 7.22
C LYS A 178 14.36 -0.63 8.72
N ASP A 179 15.54 -0.26 9.14
CA ASP A 179 15.83 0.09 10.55
C ASP A 179 15.11 1.36 10.99
N ALA A 180 15.08 2.40 10.13
CA ALA A 180 14.34 3.63 10.39
C ALA A 180 12.84 3.34 10.56
N TYR A 181 12.22 2.56 9.68
CA TYR A 181 10.81 2.19 9.78
C TYR A 181 10.52 1.32 10.99
N THR A 182 11.41 0.40 11.33
CA THR A 182 11.30 -0.39 12.57
C THR A 182 11.21 0.52 13.80
N ARG A 183 12.04 1.54 13.89
CA ARG A 183 11.99 2.52 14.97
C ARG A 183 10.73 3.38 14.94
N ILE A 184 10.28 3.82 13.75
CA ILE A 184 9.04 4.60 13.59
C ILE A 184 7.84 3.81 14.10
N PHE A 185 7.64 2.59 13.63
CA PHE A 185 6.50 1.75 14.02
C PHE A 185 6.54 1.40 15.51
N THR A 186 7.74 1.11 16.04
CA THR A 186 7.93 0.86 17.48
C THR A 186 7.58 2.09 18.31
N ARG A 187 8.03 3.29 17.94
CA ARG A 187 7.72 4.55 18.63
C ARG A 187 6.25 4.92 18.54
N CYS A 188 5.56 4.51 17.48
CA CYS A 188 4.12 4.63 17.35
C CYS A 188 3.35 3.60 18.20
N GLY A 189 4.02 2.67 18.87
CA GLY A 189 3.41 1.65 19.74
C GLY A 189 2.68 0.55 18.99
N LEU A 190 3.03 0.30 17.74
CA LEU A 190 2.39 -0.68 16.88
C LEU A 190 3.03 -2.06 17.04
N LYS A 191 2.20 -3.11 16.98
CA LYS A 191 2.66 -4.49 16.75
C LYS A 191 2.72 -4.71 15.25
N PHE A 192 3.88 -4.95 14.73
CA PHE A 192 4.08 -5.07 13.28
C PHE A 192 5.10 -6.16 12.96
N ARG A 193 5.12 -6.56 11.70
CA ARG A 193 6.11 -7.48 11.15
C ARG A 193 6.52 -7.00 9.74
N PRO A 194 7.82 -6.86 9.45
CA PRO A 194 8.28 -6.70 8.08
C PRO A 194 8.03 -8.01 7.33
N VAL A 195 7.43 -7.93 6.15
CA VAL A 195 7.09 -9.09 5.31
C VAL A 195 7.55 -8.84 3.88
N ASP A 196 7.94 -9.89 3.19
CA ASP A 196 8.23 -9.81 1.76
C ASP A 196 6.94 -9.61 0.98
N ALA A 197 6.98 -8.68 0.02
CA ALA A 197 5.83 -8.22 -0.74
C ALA A 197 6.09 -8.17 -2.24
N ASP A 198 5.03 -8.09 -3.02
CA ASP A 198 5.10 -7.80 -4.45
C ASP A 198 5.46 -6.34 -4.71
N THR A 199 6.16 -6.06 -5.81
CA THR A 199 6.59 -4.69 -6.17
C THR A 199 5.48 -3.87 -6.82
N GLY A 200 4.38 -4.51 -7.22
CA GLY A 200 3.23 -3.87 -7.85
C GLY A 200 3.57 -3.04 -9.10
N ASN A 201 2.74 -2.04 -9.37
CA ASN A 201 2.90 -1.15 -10.54
C ASN A 201 4.11 -0.19 -10.45
N ILE A 202 4.76 -0.11 -9.28
CA ILE A 202 5.99 0.70 -9.12
C ILE A 202 7.18 -0.01 -9.76
N GLY A 203 7.16 -1.36 -9.74
CA GLY A 203 8.24 -2.19 -10.30
C GLY A 203 9.42 -2.34 -9.35
N GLY A 204 10.49 -2.97 -9.82
CA GLY A 204 11.68 -3.27 -9.04
C GLY A 204 11.85 -4.77 -8.78
N SER A 205 12.96 -5.16 -8.12
CA SER A 205 13.34 -6.55 -7.88
C SER A 205 13.06 -7.05 -6.46
N GLY A 206 12.77 -6.16 -5.52
CA GLY A 206 12.48 -6.51 -4.13
C GLY A 206 11.59 -5.48 -3.46
N SER A 207 10.71 -5.94 -2.58
CA SER A 207 9.80 -5.11 -1.80
C SER A 207 9.58 -5.71 -0.43
N GLN A 208 9.45 -4.86 0.58
CA GLN A 208 9.04 -5.24 1.92
C GLN A 208 7.93 -4.31 2.43
N GLU A 209 7.00 -4.87 3.17
CA GLU A 209 5.91 -4.15 3.82
C GLU A 209 6.01 -4.28 5.33
N PHE A 210 5.74 -3.20 6.05
CA PHE A 210 5.61 -3.20 7.49
C PHE A 210 4.13 -3.40 7.85
N GLN A 211 3.72 -4.66 7.97
CA GLN A 211 2.34 -5.03 8.24
C GLN A 211 2.02 -4.93 9.73
N VAL A 212 1.03 -4.11 10.07
CA VAL A 212 0.50 -4.02 11.43
C VAL A 212 -0.48 -5.15 11.66
N LEU A 213 -0.22 -5.97 12.68
CA LEU A 213 -1.04 -7.14 12.99
C LEU A 213 -2.37 -6.72 13.61
N ALA A 214 -3.48 -7.00 12.95
CA ALA A 214 -4.84 -6.69 13.39
C ALA A 214 -5.85 -7.69 12.82
N GLU A 215 -6.87 -8.04 13.60
CA GLU A 215 -7.95 -8.92 13.14
C GLU A 215 -8.81 -8.32 12.02
N SER A 216 -8.78 -6.99 11.87
CA SER A 216 -9.54 -6.24 10.87
C SER A 216 -8.66 -5.79 9.69
N GLY A 217 -7.55 -6.45 9.43
CA GLY A 217 -6.67 -6.18 8.29
C GLY A 217 -7.33 -6.55 6.95
N GLU A 218 -6.79 -6.00 5.86
CA GLU A 218 -7.22 -6.34 4.50
C GLU A 218 -6.37 -7.47 3.91
N ASP A 219 -5.09 -7.53 4.28
CA ASP A 219 -4.12 -8.48 3.74
C ASP A 219 -3.84 -9.60 4.73
N GLU A 220 -3.65 -10.79 4.19
CA GLU A 220 -3.21 -11.95 4.96
C GLU A 220 -1.69 -12.11 4.84
N ILE A 221 -1.04 -12.34 5.97
CA ILE A 221 0.39 -12.63 6.00
C ILE A 221 0.64 -14.04 6.52
N ILE A 222 1.65 -14.70 5.96
CA ILE A 222 2.13 -16.00 6.41
C ILE A 222 3.48 -15.80 7.09
N TYR A 223 3.64 -16.33 8.28
CA TYR A 223 4.90 -16.25 9.01
C TYR A 223 5.21 -17.52 9.78
N SER A 224 6.49 -17.73 10.06
CA SER A 224 6.98 -18.84 10.87
C SER A 224 7.15 -18.42 12.33
N ASP A 225 6.76 -19.27 13.25
CA ASP A 225 7.06 -19.09 14.68
C ASP A 225 8.51 -19.50 15.02
N GLY A 226 9.15 -20.28 14.16
CA GLY A 226 10.50 -20.84 14.37
C GLY A 226 11.61 -20.15 13.57
N SER A 227 11.29 -19.15 12.74
CA SER A 227 12.26 -18.42 11.90
C SER A 227 11.82 -16.97 11.64
N GLU A 228 12.70 -16.20 11.01
CA GLU A 228 12.40 -14.82 10.57
C GLU A 228 11.51 -14.74 9.31
N TYR A 229 11.09 -15.87 8.76
CA TYR A 229 10.27 -15.89 7.55
C TYR A 229 8.91 -15.23 7.79
N ALA A 230 8.60 -14.24 6.96
CA ALA A 230 7.29 -13.62 6.87
C ALA A 230 7.07 -13.05 5.47
N ALA A 231 5.92 -13.32 4.88
CA ALA A 231 5.55 -12.85 3.55
C ALA A 231 4.07 -12.52 3.46
N ASN A 232 3.71 -11.56 2.60
CA ASN A 232 2.34 -11.42 2.15
C ASN A 232 1.93 -12.71 1.42
N ILE A 233 0.65 -13.09 1.50
CA ILE A 233 0.14 -14.33 0.90
C ILE A 233 0.47 -14.43 -0.59
N GLU A 234 0.52 -13.30 -1.30
CA GLU A 234 0.86 -13.23 -2.72
C GLU A 234 2.33 -13.61 -3.03
N LYS A 235 3.22 -13.48 -2.02
CA LYS A 235 4.65 -13.80 -2.12
C LYS A 235 5.05 -15.04 -1.32
N ALA A 236 4.14 -15.57 -0.52
CA ALA A 236 4.44 -16.70 0.33
C ALA A 236 4.85 -17.93 -0.48
N VAL A 237 5.94 -18.55 -0.06
CA VAL A 237 6.45 -19.81 -0.64
C VAL A 237 6.16 -20.93 0.33
N SER A 238 5.53 -21.99 -0.17
CA SER A 238 5.33 -23.23 0.55
C SER A 238 6.15 -24.37 -0.10
N GLU A 239 6.58 -25.31 0.68
CA GLU A 239 7.10 -26.56 0.12
C GLU A 239 5.95 -27.30 -0.59
N LEU A 240 6.20 -27.71 -1.83
CA LEU A 240 5.30 -28.59 -2.53
C LEU A 240 5.36 -29.96 -1.84
N ILE A 241 4.31 -30.32 -1.12
CA ILE A 241 4.11 -31.69 -0.70
C ILE A 241 3.81 -32.46 -1.98
N ASN A 242 4.82 -33.17 -2.50
CA ASN A 242 4.61 -34.09 -3.60
C ASN A 242 3.72 -35.22 -3.08
N PRO A 243 2.47 -35.32 -3.53
CA PRO A 243 1.64 -36.46 -3.16
C PRO A 243 2.33 -37.77 -3.65
N PRO A 244 2.14 -38.90 -2.97
CA PRO A 244 2.67 -40.14 -3.44
C PRO A 244 2.24 -40.36 -4.90
N LYS A 245 3.18 -40.77 -5.75
CA LYS A 245 2.89 -41.12 -7.15
C LYS A 245 1.89 -42.26 -7.14
N GLU A 246 0.71 -42.01 -7.69
CA GLU A 246 -0.29 -43.03 -7.93
C GLU A 246 -0.18 -43.53 -9.37
N ASP A 247 -0.64 -44.76 -9.59
CA ASP A 247 -0.77 -45.27 -10.94
C ASP A 247 -1.79 -44.46 -11.74
N LEU A 248 -1.44 -44.16 -12.98
CA LEU A 248 -2.34 -43.45 -13.89
C LEU A 248 -3.61 -44.29 -14.11
N ARG A 249 -4.75 -43.66 -13.98
CA ARG A 249 -6.07 -44.21 -14.30
C ARG A 249 -6.56 -43.69 -15.64
N GLU A 250 -7.46 -44.43 -16.29
CA GLU A 250 -8.13 -43.94 -17.48
C GLU A 250 -8.98 -42.71 -17.11
N VAL A 251 -9.09 -41.77 -18.08
CA VAL A 251 -9.89 -40.55 -17.89
C VAL A 251 -11.35 -40.94 -17.95
N GLU A 252 -12.09 -40.61 -16.91
CA GLU A 252 -13.54 -40.85 -16.79
C GLU A 252 -14.27 -39.51 -16.63
N LEU A 253 -15.38 -39.36 -17.35
CA LEU A 253 -16.32 -38.24 -17.19
C LEU A 253 -17.31 -38.57 -16.09
N VAL A 254 -17.27 -37.83 -15.00
CA VAL A 254 -18.19 -38.02 -13.87
C VAL A 254 -19.19 -36.87 -13.82
N HIS A 255 -20.49 -37.22 -13.79
CA HIS A 255 -21.54 -36.23 -13.59
C HIS A 255 -21.59 -35.77 -12.15
N THR A 256 -21.42 -34.46 -11.90
CA THR A 256 -21.31 -33.87 -10.56
C THR A 256 -22.40 -32.81 -10.34
N PRO A 257 -23.70 -33.24 -10.20
CA PRO A 257 -24.79 -32.31 -9.99
C PRO A 257 -24.67 -31.59 -8.67
N ASP A 258 -25.04 -30.32 -8.65
CA ASP A 258 -25.08 -29.46 -7.44
C ASP A 258 -23.74 -29.31 -6.69
N CYS A 259 -22.61 -29.45 -7.42
CA CYS A 259 -21.26 -29.27 -6.87
C CYS A 259 -20.57 -27.98 -7.38
N PRO A 260 -21.02 -26.78 -6.97
CA PRO A 260 -20.51 -25.52 -7.49
C PRO A 260 -19.11 -25.14 -6.92
N THR A 261 -18.70 -25.72 -5.80
CA THR A 261 -17.43 -25.44 -5.15
C THR A 261 -16.51 -26.67 -5.12
N ILE A 262 -15.21 -26.43 -4.91
CA ILE A 262 -14.22 -27.51 -4.77
C ILE A 262 -14.55 -28.42 -3.56
N GLU A 263 -15.00 -27.82 -2.46
CA GLU A 263 -15.38 -28.55 -1.24
C GLU A 263 -16.59 -29.48 -1.49
N SER A 264 -17.63 -28.98 -2.17
CA SER A 264 -18.80 -29.78 -2.51
C SER A 264 -18.44 -30.90 -3.48
N LEU A 265 -17.53 -30.65 -4.43
CA LEU A 265 -17.02 -31.62 -5.38
C LEU A 265 -16.22 -32.73 -4.69
N ALA A 266 -15.24 -32.35 -3.85
CA ALA A 266 -14.41 -33.29 -3.11
C ALA A 266 -15.25 -34.20 -2.22
N LYS A 267 -16.26 -33.63 -1.55
CA LYS A 267 -17.19 -34.38 -0.72
C LYS A 267 -18.06 -35.35 -1.54
N TYR A 268 -18.54 -34.91 -2.72
CA TYR A 268 -19.36 -35.74 -3.60
C TYR A 268 -18.60 -36.92 -4.16
N LEU A 269 -17.34 -36.72 -4.53
CA LEU A 269 -16.46 -37.75 -5.11
C LEU A 269 -15.73 -38.60 -4.03
N ASP A 270 -15.90 -38.27 -2.75
CA ASP A 270 -15.17 -38.90 -1.63
C ASP A 270 -13.66 -38.92 -1.84
N ILE A 271 -13.11 -37.77 -2.25
CA ILE A 271 -11.67 -37.57 -2.47
C ILE A 271 -11.14 -36.44 -1.59
N PRO A 272 -9.86 -36.46 -1.20
CA PRO A 272 -9.23 -35.36 -0.49
C PRO A 272 -9.27 -34.06 -1.29
N LEU A 273 -9.42 -32.92 -0.61
CA LEU A 273 -9.55 -31.61 -1.23
C LEU A 273 -8.35 -31.27 -2.12
N GLU A 274 -7.16 -31.64 -1.68
CA GLU A 274 -5.88 -31.45 -2.37
C GLU A 274 -5.75 -32.24 -3.69
N ARG A 275 -6.68 -33.15 -3.97
CA ARG A 275 -6.76 -33.89 -5.24
C ARG A 275 -7.70 -33.27 -6.25
N THR A 276 -8.29 -32.15 -5.92
CA THR A 276 -9.19 -31.46 -6.82
C THR A 276 -8.49 -30.29 -7.53
N VAL A 277 -8.72 -30.16 -8.83
CA VAL A 277 -8.27 -29.03 -9.64
C VAL A 277 -9.46 -28.41 -10.33
N LYS A 278 -9.63 -27.09 -10.16
CA LYS A 278 -10.68 -26.34 -10.86
C LYS A 278 -10.03 -25.48 -11.94
N ALA A 279 -10.37 -25.78 -13.20
CA ALA A 279 -10.02 -24.91 -14.31
C ALA A 279 -10.91 -23.65 -14.26
N LEU A 280 -10.28 -22.47 -14.34
CA LEU A 280 -10.97 -21.20 -14.50
C LEU A 280 -10.74 -20.71 -15.92
N THR A 281 -11.84 -20.42 -16.62
CA THR A 281 -11.79 -19.86 -17.96
C THR A 281 -11.98 -18.36 -17.86
N TYR A 282 -11.03 -17.60 -18.40
CA TYR A 282 -11.12 -16.15 -18.51
C TYR A 282 -11.28 -15.77 -19.97
N LYS A 283 -12.14 -14.79 -20.22
CA LYS A 283 -12.28 -14.18 -21.53
C LYS A 283 -11.42 -12.92 -21.58
N ASP A 284 -10.51 -12.84 -22.55
CA ASP A 284 -9.81 -11.60 -22.83
C ASP A 284 -10.78 -10.58 -23.43
N MET A 285 -10.95 -9.46 -22.73
CA MET A 285 -11.86 -8.39 -23.17
C MET A 285 -11.29 -7.55 -24.33
N GLY A 286 -10.02 -7.69 -24.66
CA GLY A 286 -9.38 -7.01 -25.77
C GLY A 286 -9.39 -7.82 -27.08
N THR A 287 -9.21 -9.13 -27.00
CA THR A 287 -9.09 -10.03 -28.17
C THR A 287 -10.34 -10.89 -28.40
N ASP A 288 -11.28 -10.94 -27.47
CA ASP A 288 -12.45 -11.82 -27.48
C ASP A 288 -12.11 -13.33 -27.42
N GLU A 289 -10.84 -13.68 -27.14
CA GLU A 289 -10.34 -15.05 -26.98
C GLU A 289 -10.60 -15.56 -25.55
N ILE A 290 -10.77 -16.90 -25.43
CA ILE A 290 -11.01 -17.62 -24.16
C ILE A 290 -9.76 -18.38 -23.76
#